data_bc386c53edc1373a630fa9850231bf6b
#
_entry.id   bc386c53edc1373a630fa9850231bf6b
#
_cell.length_a   1.000
_cell.length_b   1.000
_cell.length_c   1.000
_cell.angle_alpha   90.00
_cell.angle_beta   90.00
_cell.angle_gamma   90.00
#
_symmetry.space_group_name_H-M   'P 1'
#
loop_
_entity.id
_entity.type
_entity.pdbx_description
1 polymer ?
#
loop_
_entity_poly.entity_id
_entity_poly.type
_entity_poly.pdbx_seq_one_letter_code
_entity_poly.pdbx_strand_id
1 'polypeptide(L)'
;MELTKKEISALQETAKQYMEFASLPIQKEKIKLWKALNRSKMERPMVVIDQIPWNEMNNEHELDLFVENPVFRRVELNLKKEIYKYKHYPVDMVLDPFIRIPKAISNTGYGMKVEEETLYASGNVSSHVFKNQLATIEDAKKIKDMVITHDELETDRRFETASEIFKGIAPVMMEGNMFHLGVWDHLSQFM
;
A
#
# COMPACT_ATOMS: atom_id res chain seq x y z
N MET A 1 18.81 6.09 -6.00
CA MET A 1 19.61 6.17 -4.74
C MET A 1 19.82 4.74 -4.28
N GLU A 2 21.04 4.31 -4.09
CA GLU A 2 21.37 2.94 -3.67
C GLU A 2 21.00 2.74 -2.19
N LEU A 3 20.52 1.54 -1.85
CA LEU A 3 20.22 1.15 -0.48
C LEU A 3 21.51 0.88 0.30
N THR A 4 21.59 1.36 1.52
CA THR A 4 22.67 1.06 2.45
C THR A 4 22.57 -0.37 2.98
N LYS A 5 23.69 -0.93 3.46
CA LYS A 5 23.68 -2.26 4.10
C LYS A 5 22.74 -2.35 5.30
N LYS A 6 22.57 -1.26 6.04
CA LYS A 6 21.63 -1.19 7.17
C LYS A 6 20.18 -1.27 6.72
N GLU A 7 19.82 -0.55 5.65
CA GLU A 7 18.46 -0.61 5.08
C GLU A 7 18.15 -2.01 4.52
N ILE A 8 19.11 -2.62 3.82
CA ILE A 8 18.96 -4.00 3.32
C ILE A 8 18.72 -4.97 4.48
N SER A 9 19.52 -4.86 5.56
CA SER A 9 19.37 -5.72 6.74
C SER A 9 17.98 -5.55 7.40
N ALA A 10 17.49 -4.31 7.53
CA ALA A 10 16.18 -4.02 8.08
C ALA A 10 15.04 -4.61 7.22
N LEU A 11 15.15 -4.48 5.89
CA LEU A 11 14.19 -5.09 4.96
C LEU A 11 14.19 -6.62 5.06
N GLN A 12 15.36 -7.24 5.13
CA GLN A 12 15.49 -8.69 5.25
C GLN A 12 14.92 -9.22 6.55
N GLU A 13 15.14 -8.53 7.66
CA GLU A 13 14.61 -8.92 8.97
C GLU A 13 13.06 -8.82 8.98
N THR A 14 12.52 -7.71 8.50
CA THR A 14 11.07 -7.52 8.37
C THR A 14 10.46 -8.58 7.45
N ALA A 15 11.11 -8.88 6.32
CA ALA A 15 10.65 -9.89 5.38
C ALA A 15 10.66 -11.31 5.97
N LYS A 16 11.67 -11.67 6.76
CA LYS A 16 11.73 -12.96 7.47
C LYS A 16 10.56 -13.10 8.43
N GLN A 17 10.31 -12.09 9.27
CA GLN A 17 9.18 -12.09 10.20
C GLN A 17 7.84 -12.19 9.45
N TYR A 18 7.66 -11.48 8.36
CA TYR A 18 6.48 -11.58 7.53
C TYR A 18 6.29 -13.01 7.00
N MET A 19 7.35 -13.62 6.47
CA MET A 19 7.30 -14.96 5.90
C MET A 19 7.07 -16.05 6.95
N GLU A 20 7.51 -15.86 8.19
CA GLU A 20 7.15 -16.77 9.30
C GLU A 20 5.62 -16.87 9.43
N PHE A 21 4.91 -15.72 9.44
CA PHE A 21 3.45 -15.69 9.54
C PHE A 21 2.76 -16.15 8.24
N ALA A 22 3.27 -15.73 7.08
CA ALA A 22 2.71 -16.11 5.80
C ALA A 22 2.84 -17.61 5.48
N SER A 23 3.80 -18.30 6.11
CA SER A 23 4.03 -19.73 5.92
C SER A 23 3.20 -20.63 6.85
N LEU A 24 2.48 -20.06 7.80
CA LEU A 24 1.69 -20.83 8.75
C LEU A 24 0.53 -21.59 8.08
N PRO A 25 0.21 -22.81 8.52
CA PRO A 25 -0.89 -23.61 7.95
C PRO A 25 -2.23 -22.88 7.92
N ILE A 26 -2.49 -22.03 8.91
CA ILE A 26 -3.73 -21.24 8.99
C ILE A 26 -3.99 -20.37 7.74
N GLN A 27 -2.94 -19.93 7.04
CA GLN A 27 -3.11 -19.14 5.83
C GLN A 27 -3.80 -19.97 4.72
N LYS A 28 -3.45 -21.26 4.60
CA LYS A 28 -4.10 -22.16 3.63
C LYS A 28 -5.58 -22.39 3.96
N GLU A 29 -5.90 -22.50 5.24
CA GLU A 29 -7.29 -22.65 5.68
C GLU A 29 -8.11 -21.39 5.37
N LYS A 30 -7.57 -20.21 5.70
CA LYS A 30 -8.21 -18.93 5.34
C LYS A 30 -8.42 -18.80 3.84
N ILE A 31 -7.43 -19.13 3.01
CA ILE A 31 -7.55 -19.14 1.56
C ILE A 31 -8.68 -20.07 1.09
N LYS A 32 -8.81 -21.26 1.69
CA LYS A 32 -9.90 -22.20 1.37
C LYS A 32 -11.27 -21.58 1.66
N LEU A 33 -11.42 -20.97 2.84
CA LEU A 33 -12.66 -20.30 3.25
C LEU A 33 -13.02 -19.13 2.33
N TRP A 34 -12.05 -18.28 1.97
CA TRP A 34 -12.24 -17.20 0.99
C TRP A 34 -12.66 -17.71 -0.39
N LYS A 35 -12.05 -18.79 -0.87
CA LYS A 35 -12.45 -19.43 -2.13
C LYS A 35 -13.86 -20.00 -2.07
N ALA A 36 -14.28 -20.55 -0.94
CA ALA A 36 -15.63 -21.06 -0.73
C ALA A 36 -16.66 -19.89 -0.74
N LEU A 37 -16.37 -18.81 -0.01
CA LEU A 37 -17.18 -17.60 -0.02
C LEU A 37 -17.37 -17.03 -1.44
N ASN A 38 -16.28 -16.85 -2.19
CA ASN A 38 -16.30 -16.30 -3.54
C ASN A 38 -17.04 -17.20 -4.56
N ARG A 39 -17.23 -18.48 -4.23
CA ARG A 39 -18.03 -19.44 -5.01
C ARG A 39 -19.46 -19.56 -4.51
N SER A 40 -19.93 -18.66 -3.64
CA SER A 40 -21.24 -18.72 -2.99
C SER A 40 -21.48 -20.01 -2.19
N LYS A 41 -20.40 -20.62 -1.67
CA LYS A 41 -20.42 -21.81 -0.80
C LYS A 41 -19.80 -21.48 0.56
N MET A 42 -20.26 -20.39 1.14
CA MET A 42 -19.77 -19.89 2.42
C MET A 42 -19.98 -20.91 3.55
N GLU A 43 -18.93 -21.22 4.29
CA GLU A 43 -18.99 -22.09 5.48
C GLU A 43 -19.33 -21.27 6.74
N ARG A 44 -18.82 -20.03 6.81
CA ARG A 44 -19.12 -19.04 7.86
C ARG A 44 -18.87 -17.62 7.36
N PRO A 45 -19.35 -16.58 8.04
CA PRO A 45 -18.94 -15.20 7.74
C PRO A 45 -17.43 -15.03 7.84
N MET A 46 -16.85 -14.26 6.93
CA MET A 46 -15.44 -13.90 6.92
C MET A 46 -15.28 -12.45 7.35
N VAL A 47 -14.28 -12.17 8.18
CA VAL A 47 -14.03 -10.85 8.77
C VAL A 47 -12.73 -10.26 8.24
N VAL A 48 -12.79 -9.02 7.76
CA VAL A 48 -11.63 -8.22 7.35
C VAL A 48 -11.67 -6.89 8.11
N ILE A 49 -10.52 -6.42 8.56
CA ILE A 49 -10.34 -5.07 9.08
C ILE A 49 -9.50 -4.30 8.08
N ASP A 50 -10.08 -3.26 7.50
CA ASP A 50 -9.48 -2.49 6.42
C ASP A 50 -9.10 -1.07 6.87
N GLN A 51 -10.04 -0.33 7.42
CA GLN A 51 -9.82 1.06 7.83
C GLN A 51 -9.20 1.14 9.23
N ILE A 52 -7.86 1.13 9.27
CA ILE A 52 -7.08 1.24 10.51
C ILE A 52 -6.47 2.64 10.58
N PRO A 53 -6.64 3.39 11.68
CA PRO A 53 -6.02 4.71 11.87
C PRO A 53 -4.53 4.56 12.20
N TRP A 54 -3.73 4.27 11.17
CA TRP A 54 -2.31 3.91 11.30
C TRP A 54 -1.46 4.93 12.05
N ASN A 55 -1.82 6.21 12.00
CA ASN A 55 -1.17 7.28 12.74
C ASN A 55 -1.33 7.16 14.27
N GLU A 56 -2.33 6.39 14.73
CA GLU A 56 -2.60 6.15 16.15
C GLU A 56 -2.08 4.79 16.63
N MET A 57 -1.65 3.91 15.70
CA MET A 57 -1.29 2.53 16.01
C MET A 57 0.18 2.32 16.39
N ASN A 58 1.04 3.33 16.23
CA ASN A 58 2.49 3.17 16.42
C ASN A 58 2.95 3.48 17.86
N ASN A 59 2.18 3.10 18.88
CA ASN A 59 2.49 3.40 20.28
C ASN A 59 3.71 2.62 20.80
N GLU A 60 3.95 1.41 20.27
CA GLU A 60 5.05 0.54 20.65
C GLU A 60 6.19 0.52 19.63
N HIS A 61 6.26 1.50 18.73
CA HIS A 61 7.30 1.63 17.70
C HIS A 61 7.40 0.46 16.71
N GLU A 62 6.40 -0.41 16.62
CA GLU A 62 6.38 -1.54 15.68
C GLU A 62 6.32 -1.11 14.20
N LEU A 63 5.82 0.10 13.94
CA LEU A 63 5.68 0.67 12.59
C LEU A 63 6.79 1.67 12.23
N ASP A 64 7.80 1.85 13.06
CA ASP A 64 8.93 2.72 12.76
C ASP A 64 9.68 2.25 11.52
N LEU A 65 10.04 3.16 10.63
CA LEU A 65 10.65 2.87 9.35
C LEU A 65 12.11 3.28 9.32
N PHE A 66 12.95 2.37 8.86
CA PHE A 66 14.41 2.54 8.78
C PHE A 66 14.92 2.80 7.36
N VAL A 67 14.09 2.48 6.34
CA VAL A 67 14.46 2.62 4.95
C VAL A 67 14.11 4.02 4.45
N GLU A 68 15.07 4.71 3.84
CA GLU A 68 14.88 6.07 3.28
C GLU A 68 14.53 6.04 1.79
N ASN A 69 15.00 5.01 1.05
CA ASN A 69 14.64 4.86 -0.36
C ASN A 69 13.12 4.79 -0.52
N PRO A 70 12.47 5.70 -1.29
CA PRO A 70 11.00 5.83 -1.29
C PRO A 70 10.25 4.56 -1.70
N VAL A 71 10.80 3.79 -2.64
CA VAL A 71 10.20 2.53 -3.12
C VAL A 71 10.25 1.47 -2.02
N PHE A 72 11.43 1.24 -1.47
CA PHE A 72 11.64 0.20 -0.45
C PHE A 72 11.13 0.61 0.94
N ARG A 73 11.05 1.91 1.24
CA ARG A 73 10.34 2.42 2.42
C ARG A 73 8.86 2.05 2.38
N ARG A 74 8.23 2.15 1.21
CA ARG A 74 6.84 1.71 1.04
C ARG A 74 6.71 0.19 1.21
N VAL A 75 7.67 -0.58 0.73
CA VAL A 75 7.70 -2.04 0.93
C VAL A 75 7.82 -2.37 2.42
N GLU A 76 8.76 -1.74 3.14
CA GLU A 76 8.92 -1.89 4.59
C GLU A 76 7.63 -1.57 5.33
N LEU A 77 7.00 -0.44 5.03
CA LEU A 77 5.75 -0.01 5.64
C LEU A 77 4.63 -1.03 5.44
N ASN A 78 4.48 -1.52 4.21
CA ASN A 78 3.44 -2.51 3.90
C ASN A 78 3.67 -3.83 4.66
N LEU A 79 4.90 -4.34 4.69
CA LEU A 79 5.23 -5.54 5.44
C LEU A 79 4.95 -5.36 6.94
N LYS A 80 5.36 -4.24 7.53
CA LYS A 80 5.11 -3.94 8.94
C LYS A 80 3.63 -3.81 9.26
N LYS A 81 2.84 -3.18 8.39
CA LYS A 81 1.39 -3.12 8.53
C LYS A 81 0.72 -4.49 8.48
N GLU A 82 1.14 -5.37 7.58
CA GLU A 82 0.61 -6.72 7.51
C GLU A 82 1.01 -7.57 8.73
N ILE A 83 2.26 -7.45 9.21
CA ILE A 83 2.73 -8.08 10.45
C ILE A 83 1.91 -7.58 11.64
N TYR A 84 1.71 -6.26 11.74
CA TYR A 84 0.92 -5.63 12.80
C TYR A 84 -0.52 -6.15 12.79
N LYS A 85 -1.18 -6.16 11.64
CA LYS A 85 -2.54 -6.72 11.50
C LYS A 85 -2.61 -8.18 11.95
N TYR A 86 -1.64 -8.99 11.56
CA TYR A 86 -1.62 -10.40 11.93
C TYR A 86 -1.48 -10.61 13.45
N LYS A 87 -0.67 -9.79 14.10
CA LYS A 87 -0.44 -9.89 15.57
C LYS A 87 -1.62 -9.39 16.38
N HIS A 88 -2.19 -8.24 15.99
CA HIS A 88 -3.14 -7.51 16.83
C HIS A 88 -4.60 -7.72 16.43
N TYR A 89 -4.86 -8.18 15.21
CA TYR A 89 -6.21 -8.40 14.69
C TYR A 89 -6.36 -9.84 14.16
N PRO A 90 -6.75 -10.80 15.02
CA PRO A 90 -6.86 -12.22 14.65
C PRO A 90 -8.12 -12.47 13.79
N VAL A 91 -8.20 -11.84 12.62
CA VAL A 91 -9.31 -11.95 11.66
C VAL A 91 -8.91 -12.81 10.44
N ASP A 92 -9.75 -12.82 9.43
CA ASP A 92 -9.61 -13.72 8.28
C ASP A 92 -8.74 -13.19 7.13
N MET A 93 -7.97 -12.13 7.37
CA MET A 93 -7.01 -11.65 6.38
C MET A 93 -5.92 -12.68 6.11
N VAL A 94 -5.52 -12.79 4.84
CA VAL A 94 -4.50 -13.73 4.37
C VAL A 94 -3.20 -12.98 4.14
N LEU A 95 -2.09 -13.56 4.59
CA LEU A 95 -0.75 -13.12 4.23
C LEU A 95 -0.26 -13.94 3.03
N ASP A 96 0.11 -13.26 1.96
CA ASP A 96 0.62 -13.89 0.76
C ASP A 96 2.08 -14.35 0.95
N PRO A 97 2.48 -15.55 0.45
CA PRO A 97 3.83 -16.06 0.63
C PRO A 97 4.83 -15.45 -0.38
N PHE A 98 4.75 -14.15 -0.62
CA PHE A 98 5.64 -13.38 -1.51
C PHE A 98 5.62 -11.89 -1.11
N ILE A 99 6.64 -11.17 -1.56
CA ILE A 99 6.76 -9.73 -1.31
C ILE A 99 6.36 -8.96 -2.58
N ARG A 100 5.45 -7.99 -2.44
CA ARG A 100 4.96 -7.14 -3.52
C ARG A 100 5.86 -5.93 -3.69
N ILE A 101 6.30 -5.70 -4.93
CA ILE A 101 7.11 -4.55 -5.32
C ILE A 101 6.33 -3.73 -6.35
N PRO A 102 6.15 -2.42 -6.14
CA PRO A 102 5.39 -1.59 -7.06
C PRO A 102 6.15 -1.39 -8.38
N LYS A 103 5.46 -1.62 -9.50
CA LYS A 103 5.94 -1.20 -10.83
C LYS A 103 6.14 0.31 -10.88
N ALA A 104 7.01 0.77 -11.75
CA ALA A 104 7.24 2.19 -11.99
C ALA A 104 6.15 2.77 -12.90
N ILE A 105 4.98 3.00 -12.34
CA ILE A 105 3.83 3.57 -13.04
C ILE A 105 3.59 4.98 -12.50
N SER A 106 3.44 5.94 -13.39
CA SER A 106 3.06 7.31 -13.09
C SER A 106 1.78 7.69 -13.84
N ASN A 107 1.08 8.70 -13.34
CA ASN A 107 -0.03 9.31 -14.03
C ASN A 107 0.00 10.83 -13.85
N THR A 108 -0.58 11.54 -14.79
CA THR A 108 -0.64 13.01 -14.77
C THR A 108 -1.79 13.55 -13.92
N GLY A 109 -2.67 12.70 -13.41
CA GLY A 109 -3.93 13.11 -12.82
C GLY A 109 -4.82 13.80 -13.86
N TYR A 110 -5.72 14.64 -13.40
CA TYR A 110 -6.67 15.37 -14.27
C TYR A 110 -6.14 16.70 -14.80
N GLY A 111 -4.82 16.92 -14.76
CA GLY A 111 -4.18 18.17 -15.22
C GLY A 111 -4.36 19.35 -14.28
N MET A 112 -4.95 19.15 -13.13
CA MET A 112 -5.15 20.13 -12.06
C MET A 112 -4.43 19.65 -10.81
N LYS A 113 -3.91 20.61 -10.02
CA LYS A 113 -3.41 20.32 -8.67
C LYS A 113 -4.51 20.65 -7.68
N VAL A 114 -4.68 19.79 -6.67
CA VAL A 114 -5.58 20.07 -5.56
C VAL A 114 -5.06 21.28 -4.79
N GLU A 115 -5.90 22.30 -4.61
CA GLU A 115 -5.62 23.42 -3.74
C GLU A 115 -6.33 23.22 -2.42
N GLU A 116 -5.56 23.22 -1.34
CA GLU A 116 -6.08 22.96 -0.01
C GLU A 116 -5.43 23.86 1.04
N GLU A 117 -6.16 24.09 2.12
CA GLU A 117 -5.63 24.65 3.36
C GLU A 117 -5.56 23.53 4.39
N THR A 118 -4.37 23.33 4.97
CA THR A 118 -4.16 22.31 5.98
C THR A 118 -4.25 22.91 7.36
N LEU A 119 -5.17 22.41 8.16
CA LEU A 119 -5.30 22.74 9.58
C LEU A 119 -4.58 21.66 10.40
N TYR A 120 -3.52 22.04 11.08
CA TYR A 120 -2.78 21.14 11.95
C TYR A 120 -3.42 21.13 13.34
N ALA A 121 -3.92 19.98 13.76
CA ALA A 121 -4.33 19.75 15.14
C ALA A 121 -3.11 19.33 16.00
N SER A 122 -3.23 19.38 17.32
CA SER A 122 -2.25 18.81 18.22
C SER A 122 -2.21 17.28 18.02
N GLY A 123 -1.14 16.78 17.43
CA GLY A 123 -0.97 15.37 17.05
C GLY A 123 -0.66 15.22 15.56
N ASN A 124 -0.55 13.98 15.10
CA ASN A 124 -0.23 13.66 13.69
C ASN A 124 -1.46 13.66 12.77
N VAL A 125 -2.56 14.28 13.18
CA VAL A 125 -3.79 14.38 12.39
C VAL A 125 -3.89 15.80 11.83
N SER A 126 -4.01 15.90 10.51
CA SER A 126 -4.31 17.14 9.81
C SER A 126 -5.71 17.09 9.21
N SER A 127 -6.43 18.20 9.28
CA SER A 127 -7.67 18.40 8.55
C SER A 127 -7.39 19.21 7.29
N HIS A 128 -8.06 18.89 6.21
CA HIS A 128 -7.89 19.54 4.91
C HIS A 128 -9.19 20.23 4.52
N VAL A 129 -9.09 21.49 4.09
CA VAL A 129 -10.19 22.24 3.49
C VAL A 129 -9.84 22.46 2.03
N PHE A 130 -10.54 21.77 1.14
CA PHE A 130 -10.33 21.89 -0.30
C PHE A 130 -10.94 23.17 -0.84
N LYS A 131 -10.25 23.81 -1.81
CA LYS A 131 -10.77 24.99 -2.51
C LYS A 131 -11.57 24.57 -3.71
N ASN A 132 -12.75 25.15 -3.87
CA ASN A 132 -13.57 24.87 -5.03
C ASN A 132 -12.92 25.45 -6.31
N GLN A 133 -12.36 24.57 -7.13
CA GLN A 133 -11.69 24.88 -8.39
C GLN A 133 -12.60 24.62 -9.61
N LEU A 134 -13.79 24.03 -9.40
CA LEU A 134 -14.75 23.63 -10.42
C LEU A 134 -16.12 24.32 -10.19
N ALA A 135 -16.10 25.62 -9.89
CA ALA A 135 -17.30 26.39 -9.57
C ALA A 135 -18.19 26.67 -10.79
N THR A 136 -17.66 26.64 -12.00
CA THR A 136 -18.36 26.98 -13.23
C THR A 136 -18.15 25.92 -14.32
N ILE A 137 -19.02 25.92 -15.33
CA ILE A 137 -18.87 25.03 -16.50
C ILE A 137 -17.56 25.32 -17.25
N GLU A 138 -17.10 26.57 -17.26
CA GLU A 138 -15.81 26.90 -17.87
C GLU A 138 -14.63 26.27 -17.13
N ASP A 139 -14.74 26.12 -15.82
CA ASP A 139 -13.71 25.44 -15.04
C ASP A 139 -13.60 23.95 -15.39
N ALA A 140 -14.69 23.32 -15.80
CA ALA A 140 -14.66 21.91 -16.24
C ALA A 140 -13.74 21.70 -17.47
N LYS A 141 -13.47 22.75 -18.26
CA LYS A 141 -12.51 22.70 -19.39
C LYS A 141 -11.05 22.56 -18.94
N LYS A 142 -10.75 22.79 -17.65
CA LYS A 142 -9.42 22.58 -17.07
C LYS A 142 -9.09 21.10 -16.89
N ILE A 143 -10.13 20.26 -16.80
CA ILE A 143 -9.98 18.82 -16.65
C ILE A 143 -9.37 18.23 -17.93
N LYS A 144 -8.28 17.49 -17.78
CA LYS A 144 -7.58 16.82 -18.87
C LYS A 144 -7.66 15.31 -18.70
N ASP A 145 -7.56 14.61 -19.81
CA ASP A 145 -7.43 13.15 -19.78
C ASP A 145 -6.15 12.76 -19.04
N MET A 146 -6.29 11.74 -18.19
CA MET A 146 -5.17 11.18 -17.46
C MET A 146 -4.27 10.40 -18.42
N VAL A 147 -2.98 10.73 -18.42
CA VAL A 147 -1.96 9.95 -19.13
C VAL A 147 -1.25 9.05 -18.13
N ILE A 148 -1.31 7.74 -18.37
CA ILE A 148 -0.63 6.72 -17.57
C ILE A 148 0.61 6.26 -18.32
N THR A 149 1.76 6.28 -17.65
CA THR A 149 3.04 5.86 -18.21
C THR A 149 3.66 4.75 -17.36
N HIS A 150 4.14 3.69 -18.01
CA HIS A 150 4.90 2.63 -17.38
C HIS A 150 6.37 2.74 -17.79
N ASP A 151 7.25 2.94 -16.82
CA ASP A 151 8.70 2.88 -17.02
C ASP A 151 9.17 1.43 -16.82
N GLU A 152 9.36 0.73 -17.93
CA GLU A 152 9.76 -0.69 -17.92
C GLU A 152 11.17 -0.87 -17.36
N LEU A 153 12.12 0.01 -17.74
CA LEU A 153 13.50 -0.07 -17.28
C LEU A 153 13.61 0.10 -15.76
N GLU A 154 12.91 1.09 -15.22
CA GLU A 154 12.88 1.29 -13.76
C GLU A 154 12.12 0.14 -13.07
N THR A 155 11.10 -0.43 -13.69
CA THR A 155 10.39 -1.60 -13.17
C THR A 155 11.31 -2.81 -13.07
N ASP A 156 12.08 -3.09 -14.12
CA ASP A 156 13.03 -4.20 -14.14
C ASP A 156 14.13 -4.01 -13.11
N ARG A 157 14.66 -2.78 -12.98
CA ARG A 157 15.64 -2.44 -11.95
C ARG A 157 15.10 -2.66 -10.53
N ARG A 158 13.86 -2.31 -10.27
CA ARG A 158 13.20 -2.58 -8.97
C ARG A 158 13.07 -4.07 -8.70
N PHE A 159 12.70 -4.84 -9.72
CA PHE A 159 12.59 -6.28 -9.62
C PHE A 159 13.93 -6.95 -9.32
N GLU A 160 14.99 -6.60 -10.05
CA GLU A 160 16.34 -7.12 -9.85
C GLU A 160 16.85 -6.79 -8.44
N THR A 161 16.74 -5.52 -8.03
CA THR A 161 17.16 -5.08 -6.70
C THR A 161 16.40 -5.82 -5.60
N ALA A 162 15.09 -5.94 -5.72
CA ALA A 162 14.28 -6.66 -4.73
C ALA A 162 14.58 -8.16 -4.70
N SER A 163 14.80 -8.76 -5.87
CA SER A 163 15.15 -10.18 -5.99
C SER A 163 16.48 -10.50 -5.30
N GLU A 164 17.44 -9.59 -5.37
CA GLU A 164 18.72 -9.75 -4.66
C GLU A 164 18.55 -9.55 -3.15
N ILE A 165 17.82 -8.51 -2.72
CA ILE A 165 17.56 -8.24 -1.29
C ILE A 165 16.85 -9.43 -0.62
N PHE A 166 15.81 -9.97 -1.25
CA PHE A 166 14.95 -10.99 -0.65
C PHE A 166 15.34 -12.43 -1.05
N LYS A 167 16.49 -12.60 -1.70
CA LYS A 167 17.03 -13.91 -2.11
C LYS A 167 17.12 -14.87 -0.92
N GLY A 168 16.50 -16.04 -1.08
CA GLY A 168 16.45 -17.06 -0.02
C GLY A 168 15.50 -16.74 1.14
N ILE A 169 14.79 -15.61 1.11
CA ILE A 169 13.79 -15.23 2.12
C ILE A 169 12.38 -15.40 1.56
N ALA A 170 12.07 -14.74 0.44
CA ALA A 170 10.74 -14.75 -0.15
C ALA A 170 10.80 -14.57 -1.67
N PRO A 171 9.84 -15.14 -2.42
CA PRO A 171 9.62 -14.75 -3.81
C PRO A 171 9.21 -13.29 -3.90
N VAL A 172 9.58 -12.63 -5.02
CA VAL A 172 9.20 -11.26 -5.34
C VAL A 172 8.14 -11.26 -6.42
N MET A 173 7.10 -10.45 -6.26
CA MET A 173 6.05 -10.23 -7.24
C MET A 173 5.93 -8.74 -7.57
N MET A 174 5.95 -8.40 -8.86
CA MET A 174 5.70 -7.03 -9.30
C MET A 174 4.21 -6.73 -9.27
N GLU A 175 3.83 -5.62 -8.64
CA GLU A 175 2.45 -5.17 -8.52
C GLU A 175 2.23 -3.90 -9.34
N GLY A 176 1.19 -3.90 -10.17
CA GLY A 176 0.70 -2.70 -10.85
C GLY A 176 -0.19 -1.86 -9.95
N ASN A 177 -0.65 -0.73 -10.45
CA ASN A 177 -1.66 0.05 -9.76
C ASN A 177 -3.01 -0.68 -9.81
N MET A 178 -3.65 -0.83 -8.67
CA MET A 178 -5.04 -1.27 -8.63
C MET A 178 -5.94 -0.14 -9.15
N PHE A 179 -6.87 -0.50 -10.03
CA PHE A 179 -7.91 0.44 -10.45
C PHE A 179 -8.87 0.65 -9.28
N HIS A 180 -8.93 1.88 -8.78
CA HIS A 180 -9.84 2.25 -7.71
C HIS A 180 -10.99 3.06 -8.31
N LEU A 181 -12.21 2.54 -8.24
CA LEU A 181 -13.44 3.20 -8.70
C LEU A 181 -13.91 4.25 -7.68
N GLY A 182 -13.05 5.19 -7.36
CA GLY A 182 -13.36 6.29 -6.45
C GLY A 182 -13.51 7.64 -7.18
N VAL A 183 -14.25 7.68 -8.29
CA VAL A 183 -14.39 8.93 -9.09
C VAL A 183 -14.92 10.08 -8.23
N TRP A 184 -15.84 9.77 -7.32
CA TRP A 184 -16.40 10.78 -6.41
C TRP A 184 -15.33 11.39 -5.50
N ASP A 185 -14.51 10.56 -4.89
CA ASP A 185 -13.46 11.01 -3.95
C ASP A 185 -12.40 11.88 -4.65
N HIS A 186 -12.07 11.54 -5.89
CA HIS A 186 -11.12 12.34 -6.68
C HIS A 186 -11.71 13.69 -7.12
N LEU A 187 -13.00 13.73 -7.48
CA LEU A 187 -13.64 14.98 -7.89
C LEU A 187 -13.93 15.89 -6.70
N SER A 188 -14.30 15.36 -5.56
CA SER A 188 -14.61 16.14 -4.35
C SER A 188 -13.43 16.97 -3.84
N GLN A 189 -12.19 16.60 -4.18
CA GLN A 189 -11.00 17.38 -3.86
C GLN A 189 -10.87 18.67 -4.68
N PHE A 190 -11.66 18.83 -5.75
CA PHE A 190 -11.66 20.02 -6.60
C PHE A 190 -12.93 20.86 -6.42
N MET A 191 -13.87 20.40 -5.63
CA MET A 191 -15.17 21.03 -5.34
C MET A 191 -15.20 21.57 -3.92
#